data_ca0bcf7f58220dd49d448dcf61e85189
#
_entry.id   ca0bcf7f58220dd49d448dcf61e85189
#
_cell.length_a   1.000
_cell.length_b   1.000
_cell.length_c   1.000
_cell.angle_alpha   90.00
_cell.angle_beta   90.00
_cell.angle_gamma   90.00
#
_symmetry.space_group_name_H-M   'P 1'
#
loop_
_entity.id
_entity.type
_entity.pdbx_description
1 polymer ?
#
loop_
_entity_poly.entity_id
_entity_poly.type
_entity_poly.pdbx_seq_one_letter_code
_entity_poly.pdbx_strand_id
1 'polypeptide(L)'
;MKRGTATKQITEGVIWKQILAFFFPILLGTFFQQMYNTVDTIIVGRFVSTQALAAVGTTGPLVNIFNGFFTGLGSGATVILAQFYGAGNKQGVRDTLHTGVTLSLLLGLLIMVLGIGLGPVALKWMHTPADCLDMASLYVRVYFAGALASMLYNMEAGILRAMGDSQRPVISLIVACLVNIVMDLVLVVGLKMGVAGAALATVISQVVSAVMLLVVLLREKENPLELSGLGIQPKLLRRILAIGVPAGLQLVMFDLSNTLIQSGINSFGSTVMASWTAYTKTDALTWMVSGAFGVAITTFVGQNYGAHRYDRVRQSVRVCLAMSIGTVGVISLLMTVFRRVILGVYTTDTSVIETGAYIISVIVPFAATFMPVEIFAGTMRGMGDSMRPTAIICLSVCVVRVLWIMTAVKKYHTLLMLCVCYPMTWVLCAIVFIVTYLRTFRPRLEAV
;
A
#
# COMPACT_ATOMS: atom_id res chain seq x y z
N MET A 1 -27.39 16.95 -12.65
CA MET A 1 -26.74 16.08 -11.65
C MET A 1 -26.69 16.78 -10.32
N LYS A 2 -27.32 16.20 -9.31
CA LYS A 2 -27.63 16.85 -8.03
C LYS A 2 -26.41 16.92 -7.12
N ARG A 3 -26.21 18.13 -6.56
CA ARG A 3 -25.56 18.50 -5.28
C ARG A 3 -24.17 17.91 -4.99
N GLY A 4 -23.18 18.80 -5.01
CA GLY A 4 -21.96 18.60 -4.23
C GLY A 4 -22.34 18.24 -2.81
N THR A 5 -22.09 17.00 -2.43
CA THR A 5 -22.14 16.56 -1.05
C THR A 5 -21.03 17.32 -0.34
N ALA A 6 -21.42 18.27 0.52
CA ALA A 6 -20.53 18.78 1.55
C ALA A 6 -19.84 17.55 2.17
N THR A 7 -18.51 17.53 2.17
CA THR A 7 -17.72 16.47 2.75
C THR A 7 -18.14 16.32 4.22
N LYS A 8 -18.94 15.28 4.52
CA LYS A 8 -19.43 15.07 5.88
C LYS A 8 -18.24 14.71 6.76
N GLN A 9 -17.95 15.54 7.75
CA GLN A 9 -17.01 15.20 8.80
C GLN A 9 -17.40 13.82 9.38
N ILE A 10 -16.45 12.89 9.45
CA ILE A 10 -16.64 11.55 10.02
C ILE A 10 -16.74 11.58 11.57
N THR A 11 -16.87 12.76 12.12
CA THR A 11 -17.00 13.00 13.56
C THR A 11 -18.42 12.78 14.10
N GLU A 12 -19.42 12.56 13.22
CA GLU A 12 -20.83 12.34 13.57
C GLU A 12 -21.41 11.13 12.83
N GLY A 13 -22.54 10.62 13.29
CA GLY A 13 -23.24 9.50 12.66
C GLY A 13 -22.77 8.11 13.07
N VAL A 14 -23.24 7.08 12.38
CA VAL A 14 -23.03 5.65 12.73
C VAL A 14 -21.66 5.19 12.24
N ILE A 15 -20.79 4.79 13.15
CA ILE A 15 -19.37 4.48 12.91
C ILE A 15 -19.17 3.39 11.84
N TRP A 16 -19.85 2.24 11.99
CA TRP A 16 -19.63 1.13 11.05
C TRP A 16 -20.04 1.46 9.61
N LYS A 17 -21.11 2.26 9.42
CA LYS A 17 -21.55 2.72 8.10
C LYS A 17 -20.51 3.63 7.47
N GLN A 18 -19.90 4.51 8.26
CA GLN A 18 -18.88 5.42 7.79
C GLN A 18 -17.57 4.70 7.47
N ILE A 19 -17.16 3.73 8.30
CA ILE A 19 -16.00 2.89 8.01
C ILE A 19 -16.20 2.15 6.68
N LEU A 20 -17.38 1.54 6.45
CA LEU A 20 -17.70 0.87 5.18
C LEU A 20 -17.69 1.83 3.99
N ALA A 21 -18.24 3.03 4.17
CA ALA A 21 -18.25 4.06 3.11
C ALA A 21 -16.83 4.49 2.69
N PHE A 22 -15.84 4.38 3.58
CA PHE A 22 -14.42 4.57 3.28
C PHE A 22 -13.77 3.31 2.73
N PHE A 23 -14.04 2.17 3.36
CA PHE A 23 -13.44 0.89 3.05
C PHE A 23 -13.70 0.44 1.60
N PHE A 24 -14.97 0.45 1.16
CA PHE A 24 -15.31 -0.03 -0.17
C PHE A 24 -14.65 0.75 -1.32
N PRO A 25 -14.65 2.09 -1.34
CA PRO A 25 -13.92 2.82 -2.37
C PRO A 25 -12.42 2.50 -2.35
N ILE A 26 -11.77 2.46 -1.18
CA ILE A 26 -10.34 2.17 -1.08
C ILE A 26 -10.03 0.75 -1.60
N LEU A 27 -10.82 -0.26 -1.19
CA LEU A 27 -10.69 -1.62 -1.67
C LEU A 27 -10.84 -1.70 -3.19
N LEU A 28 -11.85 -1.04 -3.74
CA LEU A 28 -12.11 -0.99 -5.18
C LEU A 28 -10.94 -0.32 -5.93
N GLY A 29 -10.43 0.79 -5.41
CA GLY A 29 -9.26 1.46 -5.98
C GLY A 29 -8.03 0.56 -6.03
N THR A 30 -7.73 -0.14 -4.92
CA THR A 30 -6.61 -1.09 -4.87
C THR A 30 -6.82 -2.26 -5.82
N PHE A 31 -8.07 -2.74 -5.97
CA PHE A 31 -8.41 -3.78 -6.95
C PHE A 31 -8.13 -3.35 -8.39
N PHE A 32 -8.58 -2.15 -8.79
CA PHE A 32 -8.29 -1.63 -10.13
C PHE A 32 -6.80 -1.40 -10.35
N GLN A 33 -6.07 -0.95 -9.33
CA GLN A 33 -4.62 -0.80 -9.39
C GLN A 33 -3.93 -2.15 -9.61
N GLN A 34 -4.36 -3.21 -8.92
CA GLN A 34 -3.83 -4.56 -9.12
C GLN A 34 -4.18 -5.11 -10.51
N MET A 35 -5.38 -4.80 -10.99
CA MET A 35 -5.86 -5.19 -12.31
C MET A 35 -4.99 -4.62 -13.43
N TYR A 36 -4.70 -3.30 -13.41
CA TYR A 36 -3.89 -2.73 -14.47
C TYR A 36 -2.46 -3.28 -14.46
N ASN A 37 -1.84 -3.49 -13.31
CA ASN A 37 -0.52 -4.13 -13.21
C ASN A 37 -0.51 -5.55 -13.82
N THR A 38 -1.61 -6.28 -13.64
CA THR A 38 -1.77 -7.62 -14.21
C THR A 38 -1.93 -7.56 -15.73
N VAL A 39 -2.76 -6.65 -16.24
CA VAL A 39 -2.99 -6.48 -17.68
C VAL A 39 -1.71 -6.02 -18.39
N ASP A 40 -0.99 -5.04 -17.83
CA ASP A 40 0.31 -4.59 -18.33
C ASP A 40 1.31 -5.76 -18.48
N THR A 41 1.42 -6.59 -17.42
CA THR A 41 2.26 -7.80 -17.44
C THR A 41 1.85 -8.79 -18.54
N ILE A 42 0.54 -9.00 -18.76
CA ILE A 42 0.02 -9.88 -19.80
C ILE A 42 0.32 -9.32 -21.19
N ILE A 43 0.14 -8.02 -21.40
CA ILE A 43 0.38 -7.38 -22.69
C ILE A 43 1.87 -7.45 -23.04
N VAL A 44 2.76 -7.13 -22.11
CA VAL A 44 4.22 -7.24 -22.32
C VAL A 44 4.62 -8.69 -22.64
N GLY A 45 4.13 -9.66 -21.86
CA GLY A 45 4.47 -11.07 -22.05
C GLY A 45 3.97 -11.66 -23.38
N ARG A 46 2.77 -11.23 -23.85
CA ARG A 46 2.17 -11.76 -25.09
C ARG A 46 2.63 -11.06 -26.36
N PHE A 47 2.84 -9.75 -26.30
CA PHE A 47 3.02 -8.92 -27.50
C PHE A 47 4.45 -8.39 -27.68
N VAL A 48 5.33 -8.54 -26.67
CA VAL A 48 6.73 -8.12 -26.78
C VAL A 48 7.65 -9.34 -26.84
N SER A 49 8.03 -9.89 -25.70
CA SER A 49 8.85 -11.12 -25.61
C SER A 49 8.93 -11.63 -24.17
N THR A 50 9.41 -12.87 -24.01
CA THR A 50 9.69 -13.44 -22.68
C THR A 50 10.81 -12.67 -21.97
N GLN A 51 11.82 -12.18 -22.71
CA GLN A 51 12.90 -11.35 -22.14
C GLN A 51 12.34 -10.00 -21.65
N ALA A 52 11.40 -9.39 -22.38
CA ALA A 52 10.73 -8.17 -21.96
C ALA A 52 9.94 -8.37 -20.66
N LEU A 53 9.21 -9.49 -20.56
CA LEU A 53 8.50 -9.85 -19.34
C LEU A 53 9.45 -10.05 -18.16
N ALA A 54 10.58 -10.73 -18.38
CA ALA A 54 11.63 -10.89 -17.37
C ALA A 54 12.24 -9.53 -16.98
N ALA A 55 12.51 -8.67 -17.96
CA ALA A 55 13.05 -7.33 -17.72
C ALA A 55 12.11 -6.48 -16.83
N VAL A 56 10.81 -6.45 -17.13
CA VAL A 56 9.81 -5.75 -16.30
C VAL A 56 9.73 -6.39 -14.90
N GLY A 57 9.73 -7.72 -14.82
CA GLY A 57 9.68 -8.44 -13.54
C GLY A 57 10.88 -8.13 -12.63
N THR A 58 12.10 -8.00 -13.15
CA THR A 58 13.29 -7.66 -12.36
C THR A 58 13.29 -6.24 -11.81
N THR A 59 12.50 -5.33 -12.40
CA THR A 59 12.37 -3.94 -11.89
C THR A 59 11.41 -3.85 -10.70
N GLY A 60 10.54 -4.85 -10.50
CA GLY A 60 9.48 -4.84 -9.49
C GLY A 60 9.94 -4.47 -8.08
N PRO A 61 10.96 -5.13 -7.50
CA PRO A 61 11.44 -4.79 -6.16
C PRO A 61 11.87 -3.33 -6.03
N LEU A 62 12.57 -2.78 -7.04
CA LEU A 62 13.01 -1.39 -7.05
C LEU A 62 11.80 -0.44 -7.05
N VAL A 63 10.85 -0.68 -7.93
CA VAL A 63 9.61 0.10 -8.06
C VAL A 63 8.79 0.05 -6.77
N ASN A 64 8.66 -1.12 -6.14
CA ASN A 64 7.90 -1.29 -4.89
C ASN A 64 8.52 -0.53 -3.72
N ILE A 65 9.85 -0.56 -3.56
CA ILE A 65 10.56 0.21 -2.52
C ILE A 65 10.21 1.70 -2.64
N PHE A 66 10.27 2.26 -3.84
CA PHE A 66 9.94 3.67 -4.05
C PHE A 66 8.46 3.98 -3.82
N ASN A 67 7.56 3.17 -4.36
CA ASN A 67 6.12 3.34 -4.15
C ASN A 67 5.72 3.20 -2.68
N GLY A 68 6.31 2.24 -1.96
CA GLY A 68 6.11 2.08 -0.52
C GLY A 68 6.55 3.32 0.27
N PHE A 69 7.74 3.83 -0.03
CA PHE A 69 8.25 5.04 0.62
C PHE A 69 7.35 6.26 0.35
N PHE A 70 6.89 6.45 -0.88
CA PHE A 70 5.97 7.55 -1.24
C PHE A 70 4.62 7.45 -0.56
N THR A 71 4.05 6.25 -0.54
CA THR A 71 2.79 5.99 0.15
C THR A 71 2.91 6.31 1.64
N GLY A 72 4.04 5.94 2.26
CA GLY A 72 4.34 6.30 3.64
C GLY A 72 4.42 7.81 3.87
N LEU A 73 5.16 8.53 3.02
CA LEU A 73 5.25 10.00 3.11
C LEU A 73 3.88 10.67 2.94
N GLY A 74 3.09 10.23 1.97
CA GLY A 74 1.72 10.72 1.77
C GLY A 74 0.83 10.49 3.00
N SER A 75 1.03 9.38 3.72
CA SER A 75 0.29 9.10 4.95
C SER A 75 0.55 10.14 6.05
N GLY A 76 1.76 10.72 6.11
CA GLY A 76 2.11 11.77 7.06
C GLY A 76 1.26 13.02 6.86
N ALA A 77 1.15 13.51 5.63
CA ALA A 77 0.29 14.65 5.31
C ALA A 77 -1.19 14.33 5.55
N THR A 78 -1.63 13.12 5.16
CA THR A 78 -3.00 12.64 5.38
C THR A 78 -3.40 12.72 6.87
N VAL A 79 -2.55 12.25 7.77
CA VAL A 79 -2.83 12.25 9.22
C VAL A 79 -2.92 13.67 9.77
N ILE A 80 -1.94 14.52 9.46
CA ILE A 80 -1.91 15.91 9.95
C ILE A 80 -3.13 16.69 9.44
N LEU A 81 -3.45 16.53 8.15
CA LEU A 81 -4.60 17.18 7.55
C LEU A 81 -5.92 16.68 8.16
N ALA A 82 -6.05 15.35 8.38
CA ALA A 82 -7.23 14.77 9.00
C ALA A 82 -7.46 15.33 10.43
N GLN A 83 -6.40 15.51 11.22
CA GLN A 83 -6.48 16.12 12.54
C GLN A 83 -6.97 17.57 12.46
N PHE A 84 -6.39 18.40 11.59
CA PHE A 84 -6.84 19.79 11.43
C PHE A 84 -8.25 19.88 10.86
N TYR A 85 -8.60 19.00 9.93
CA TYR A 85 -9.96 18.95 9.37
C TYR A 85 -10.99 18.58 10.44
N GLY A 86 -10.70 17.56 11.26
CA GLY A 86 -11.53 17.18 12.38
C GLY A 86 -11.67 18.27 13.44
N ALA A 87 -10.61 19.03 13.71
CA ALA A 87 -10.60 20.18 14.61
C ALA A 87 -11.35 21.42 14.05
N GLY A 88 -11.81 21.39 12.79
CA GLY A 88 -12.40 22.56 12.14
C GLY A 88 -11.41 23.70 11.86
N ASN A 89 -10.09 23.44 11.95
CA ASN A 89 -9.04 24.42 11.73
C ASN A 89 -8.74 24.59 10.23
N LYS A 90 -9.49 25.48 9.57
CA LYS A 90 -9.36 25.75 8.13
C LYS A 90 -7.95 26.21 7.74
N GLN A 91 -7.32 27.06 8.55
CA GLN A 91 -5.96 27.52 8.26
C GLN A 91 -4.94 26.36 8.30
N GLY A 92 -5.03 25.50 9.32
CA GLY A 92 -4.18 24.30 9.40
C GLY A 92 -4.39 23.32 8.23
N VAL A 93 -5.65 23.17 7.76
CA VAL A 93 -5.97 22.37 6.57
C VAL A 93 -5.31 22.98 5.32
N ARG A 94 -5.50 24.29 5.10
CA ARG A 94 -4.91 25.01 3.95
C ARG A 94 -3.39 24.93 3.96
N ASP A 95 -2.76 25.21 5.08
CA ASP A 95 -1.29 25.19 5.22
C ASP A 95 -0.71 23.79 5.00
N THR A 96 -1.40 22.74 5.52
CA THR A 96 -1.00 21.35 5.31
C THR A 96 -1.19 20.92 3.86
N LEU A 97 -2.27 21.32 3.21
CA LEU A 97 -2.54 21.08 1.79
C LEU A 97 -1.39 21.63 0.93
N HIS A 98 -1.06 22.93 1.08
CA HIS A 98 -0.03 23.59 0.30
C HIS A 98 1.37 23.01 0.58
N THR A 99 1.71 22.78 1.86
CA THR A 99 2.98 22.14 2.24
C THR A 99 3.09 20.71 1.68
N GLY A 100 2.01 19.92 1.73
CA GLY A 100 1.97 18.55 1.22
C GLY A 100 2.16 18.48 -0.29
N VAL A 101 1.41 19.31 -1.04
CA VAL A 101 1.55 19.38 -2.51
C VAL A 101 2.94 19.87 -2.92
N THR A 102 3.47 20.93 -2.27
CA THR A 102 4.83 21.42 -2.54
C THR A 102 5.87 20.34 -2.25
N LEU A 103 5.74 19.62 -1.12
CA LEU A 103 6.63 18.52 -0.76
C LEU A 103 6.58 17.40 -1.81
N SER A 104 5.38 17.04 -2.29
CA SER A 104 5.23 16.00 -3.32
C SER A 104 5.87 16.39 -4.66
N LEU A 105 5.81 17.66 -5.04
CA LEU A 105 6.48 18.16 -6.24
C LEU A 105 8.00 18.09 -6.10
N LEU A 106 8.55 18.54 -4.99
CA LEU A 106 10.00 18.55 -4.75
C LEU A 106 10.56 17.13 -4.64
N LEU A 107 9.92 16.26 -3.86
CA LEU A 107 10.36 14.87 -3.72
C LEU A 107 10.12 14.06 -4.98
N GLY A 108 9.01 14.28 -5.68
CA GLY A 108 8.72 13.63 -6.96
C GLY A 108 9.79 13.98 -8.01
N LEU A 109 10.18 15.27 -8.10
CA LEU A 109 11.26 15.72 -8.97
C LEU A 109 12.62 15.13 -8.57
N LEU A 110 12.95 15.15 -7.28
CA LEU A 110 14.19 14.54 -6.78
C LEU A 110 14.30 13.07 -7.17
N ILE A 111 13.23 12.31 -6.97
CA ILE A 111 13.22 10.87 -7.25
C ILE A 111 13.16 10.59 -8.74
N MET A 112 12.49 11.43 -9.52
CA MET A 112 12.57 11.36 -10.97
C MET A 112 14.03 11.44 -11.43
N VAL A 113 14.77 12.44 -10.97
CA VAL A 113 16.19 12.62 -11.33
C VAL A 113 17.07 11.45 -10.84
N LEU A 114 16.92 11.08 -9.57
CA LEU A 114 17.69 9.97 -8.98
C LEU A 114 17.32 8.62 -9.63
N GLY A 115 16.04 8.36 -9.89
CA GLY A 115 15.58 7.11 -10.48
C GLY A 115 16.04 6.94 -11.93
N ILE A 116 16.00 8.01 -12.73
CA ILE A 116 16.52 7.98 -14.11
C ILE A 116 18.04 7.75 -14.12
N GLY A 117 18.78 8.41 -13.22
CA GLY A 117 20.24 8.30 -13.15
C GLY A 117 20.74 7.02 -12.48
N LEU A 118 20.22 6.71 -11.29
CA LEU A 118 20.72 5.60 -10.46
C LEU A 118 19.96 4.28 -10.67
N GLY A 119 18.76 4.31 -11.26
CA GLY A 119 17.97 3.10 -11.49
C GLY A 119 18.73 2.00 -12.25
N PRO A 120 19.40 2.30 -13.40
CA PRO A 120 20.21 1.32 -14.11
C PRO A 120 21.39 0.79 -13.28
N VAL A 121 21.98 1.61 -12.41
CA VAL A 121 23.07 1.18 -11.52
C VAL A 121 22.54 0.21 -10.46
N ALA A 122 21.35 0.51 -9.89
CA ALA A 122 20.70 -0.38 -8.94
C ALA A 122 20.38 -1.75 -9.57
N LEU A 123 19.90 -1.79 -10.82
CA LEU A 123 19.66 -3.04 -11.55
C LEU A 123 20.92 -3.87 -11.73
N LYS A 124 22.07 -3.23 -12.00
CA LYS A 124 23.37 -3.92 -12.08
C LYS A 124 23.75 -4.51 -10.71
N TRP A 125 23.57 -3.79 -9.62
CA TRP A 125 23.82 -4.31 -8.27
C TRP A 125 22.89 -5.45 -7.88
N MET A 126 21.65 -5.46 -8.41
CA MET A 126 20.71 -6.57 -8.24
C MET A 126 21.07 -7.80 -9.11
N HIS A 127 22.19 -7.79 -9.83
CA HIS A 127 22.64 -8.86 -10.72
C HIS A 127 21.59 -9.21 -11.80
N THR A 128 20.92 -8.19 -12.36
CA THR A 128 19.99 -8.38 -13.48
C THR A 128 20.75 -9.03 -14.65
N PRO A 129 20.24 -10.13 -15.26
CA PRO A 129 20.87 -10.80 -16.40
C PRO A 129 21.18 -9.84 -17.55
N ALA A 130 22.34 -10.04 -18.21
CA ALA A 130 22.82 -9.13 -19.25
C ALA A 130 21.87 -9.02 -20.46
N ASP A 131 21.16 -10.10 -20.79
CA ASP A 131 20.17 -10.17 -21.86
C ASP A 131 18.89 -9.34 -21.59
N CYS A 132 18.59 -9.05 -20.32
CA CYS A 132 17.44 -8.26 -19.89
C CYS A 132 17.82 -6.85 -19.42
N LEU A 133 19.10 -6.57 -19.15
CA LEU A 133 19.55 -5.36 -18.47
C LEU A 133 19.20 -4.07 -19.23
N ASP A 134 19.37 -4.06 -20.55
CA ASP A 134 19.09 -2.87 -21.37
C ASP A 134 17.60 -2.56 -21.40
N MET A 135 16.73 -3.58 -21.55
CA MET A 135 15.29 -3.42 -21.50
C MET A 135 14.80 -3.00 -20.11
N ALA A 136 15.33 -3.60 -19.05
CA ALA A 136 15.03 -3.24 -17.68
C ALA A 136 15.48 -1.80 -17.35
N SER A 137 16.66 -1.39 -17.83
CA SER A 137 17.18 -0.03 -17.65
C SER A 137 16.33 1.00 -18.38
N LEU A 138 15.87 0.70 -19.59
CA LEU A 138 14.98 1.56 -20.35
C LEU A 138 13.62 1.68 -19.66
N TYR A 139 13.03 0.56 -19.21
CA TYR A 139 11.77 0.55 -18.47
C TYR A 139 11.87 1.40 -17.21
N VAL A 140 12.91 1.20 -16.39
CA VAL A 140 13.10 1.95 -15.13
C VAL A 140 13.25 3.45 -15.39
N ARG A 141 14.01 3.87 -16.40
CA ARG A 141 14.17 5.28 -16.75
C ARG A 141 12.84 5.93 -17.12
N VAL A 142 12.06 5.26 -17.98
CA VAL A 142 10.74 5.77 -18.41
C VAL A 142 9.78 5.78 -17.22
N TYR A 143 9.75 4.71 -16.41
CA TYR A 143 8.91 4.64 -15.22
C TYR A 143 9.19 5.77 -14.23
N PHE A 144 10.47 6.02 -13.91
CA PHE A 144 10.84 7.11 -12.99
C PHE A 144 10.63 8.51 -13.57
N ALA A 145 10.54 8.67 -14.89
CA ALA A 145 10.06 9.94 -15.46
C ALA A 145 8.63 10.28 -15.03
N GLY A 146 7.82 9.28 -14.67
CA GLY A 146 6.49 9.43 -14.08
C GLY A 146 6.47 9.61 -12.55
N ALA A 147 7.61 9.54 -11.85
CA ALA A 147 7.65 9.58 -10.39
C ALA A 147 7.02 10.85 -9.80
N LEU A 148 7.16 11.98 -10.47
CA LEU A 148 6.50 13.24 -10.09
C LEU A 148 4.97 13.09 -10.06
N ALA A 149 4.38 12.53 -11.09
CA ALA A 149 2.93 12.34 -11.19
C ALA A 149 2.44 11.30 -10.15
N SER A 150 3.19 10.21 -9.97
CA SER A 150 2.86 9.19 -8.96
C SER A 150 2.89 9.77 -7.55
N MET A 151 3.91 10.55 -7.21
CA MET A 151 4.02 11.18 -5.89
C MET A 151 2.90 12.21 -5.66
N LEU A 152 2.61 13.03 -6.68
CA LEU A 152 1.54 14.02 -6.62
C LEU A 152 0.18 13.33 -6.42
N TYR A 153 -0.13 12.30 -7.22
CA TYR A 153 -1.34 11.51 -7.05
C TYR A 153 -1.49 10.93 -5.63
N ASN A 154 -0.44 10.31 -5.09
CA ASN A 154 -0.50 9.71 -3.74
C ASN A 154 -0.77 10.77 -2.66
N MET A 155 -0.16 11.94 -2.80
CA MET A 155 -0.37 13.07 -1.88
C MET A 155 -1.81 13.59 -1.97
N GLU A 156 -2.28 13.88 -3.18
CA GLU A 156 -3.62 14.41 -3.44
C GLU A 156 -4.72 13.44 -2.99
N ALA A 157 -4.55 12.14 -3.29
CA ALA A 157 -5.47 11.10 -2.85
C ALA A 157 -5.49 10.99 -1.32
N GLY A 158 -4.33 11.12 -0.65
CA GLY A 158 -4.22 11.18 0.80
C GLY A 158 -4.96 12.40 1.40
N ILE A 159 -4.78 13.56 0.79
CA ILE A 159 -5.43 14.83 1.19
C ILE A 159 -6.95 14.71 1.07
N LEU A 160 -7.47 14.22 -0.07
CA LEU A 160 -8.91 14.04 -0.28
C LEU A 160 -9.50 13.05 0.73
N ARG A 161 -8.81 11.91 0.96
CA ARG A 161 -9.23 10.96 2.00
C ARG A 161 -9.24 11.61 3.39
N ALA A 162 -8.25 12.42 3.72
CA ALA A 162 -8.18 13.15 4.99
C ALA A 162 -9.36 14.12 5.20
N MET A 163 -9.87 14.72 4.11
CA MET A 163 -11.07 15.56 4.10
C MET A 163 -12.38 14.77 4.07
N GLY A 164 -12.32 13.44 4.06
CA GLY A 164 -13.52 12.59 4.06
C GLY A 164 -13.97 12.11 2.68
N ASP A 165 -13.22 12.40 1.63
CA ASP A 165 -13.54 11.97 0.26
C ASP A 165 -12.65 10.81 -0.17
N SER A 166 -13.20 9.61 -0.14
CA SER A 166 -12.55 8.41 -0.67
C SER A 166 -13.00 8.05 -2.10
N GLN A 167 -14.06 8.70 -2.62
CA GLN A 167 -14.66 8.34 -3.90
C GLN A 167 -13.90 8.94 -5.09
N ARG A 168 -13.55 10.24 -5.02
CA ARG A 168 -12.83 10.92 -6.11
C ARG A 168 -11.45 10.29 -6.40
N PRO A 169 -10.61 9.92 -5.41
CA PRO A 169 -9.39 9.15 -5.67
C PRO A 169 -9.63 7.83 -6.39
N VAL A 170 -10.69 7.11 -6.04
CA VAL A 170 -11.02 5.82 -6.70
C VAL A 170 -11.47 6.03 -8.15
N ILE A 171 -12.31 7.03 -8.40
CA ILE A 171 -12.75 7.36 -9.77
C ILE A 171 -11.53 7.69 -10.64
N SER A 172 -10.57 8.47 -10.13
CA SER A 172 -9.34 8.78 -10.87
C SER A 172 -8.48 7.54 -11.15
N LEU A 173 -8.42 6.57 -10.22
CA LEU A 173 -7.75 5.28 -10.45
C LEU A 173 -8.44 4.42 -11.50
N ILE A 174 -9.77 4.38 -11.50
CA ILE A 174 -10.54 3.64 -12.52
C ILE A 174 -10.26 4.24 -13.91
N VAL A 175 -10.30 5.57 -14.03
CA VAL A 175 -9.98 6.25 -15.29
C VAL A 175 -8.53 5.98 -15.70
N ALA A 176 -7.57 6.08 -14.76
CA ALA A 176 -6.17 5.78 -15.03
C ALA A 176 -5.96 4.33 -15.48
N CYS A 177 -6.66 3.35 -14.87
CA CYS A 177 -6.64 1.96 -15.29
C CYS A 177 -7.10 1.79 -16.75
N LEU A 178 -8.22 2.40 -17.12
CA LEU A 178 -8.73 2.37 -18.50
C LEU A 178 -7.76 3.03 -19.48
N VAL A 179 -7.22 4.20 -19.14
CA VAL A 179 -6.21 4.90 -19.94
C VAL A 179 -4.96 4.05 -20.10
N ASN A 180 -4.46 3.42 -19.02
CA ASN A 180 -3.29 2.54 -19.09
C ASN A 180 -3.52 1.39 -20.07
N ILE A 181 -4.64 0.64 -19.96
CA ILE A 181 -4.97 -0.48 -20.85
C ILE A 181 -5.04 -0.01 -22.32
N VAL A 182 -5.70 1.13 -22.58
CA VAL A 182 -5.80 1.68 -23.95
C VAL A 182 -4.42 2.08 -24.47
N MET A 183 -3.62 2.76 -23.64
CA MET A 183 -2.27 3.19 -24.03
C MET A 183 -1.32 2.01 -24.24
N ASP A 184 -1.44 0.94 -23.44
CA ASP A 184 -0.69 -0.30 -23.66
C ASP A 184 -1.02 -0.91 -25.03
N LEU A 185 -2.31 -1.00 -25.37
CA LEU A 185 -2.71 -1.50 -26.69
C LEU A 185 -2.19 -0.62 -27.83
N VAL A 186 -2.21 0.70 -27.66
CA VAL A 186 -1.72 1.65 -28.69
C VAL A 186 -0.19 1.59 -28.80
N LEU A 187 0.52 1.72 -27.68
CA LEU A 187 1.98 1.88 -27.67
C LEU A 187 2.72 0.54 -27.82
N VAL A 188 2.25 -0.51 -27.17
CA VAL A 188 2.92 -1.82 -27.19
C VAL A 188 2.48 -2.63 -28.42
N VAL A 189 1.18 -2.75 -28.66
CA VAL A 189 0.64 -3.58 -29.75
C VAL A 189 0.64 -2.84 -31.07
N GLY A 190 0.12 -1.58 -31.09
CA GLY A 190 -0.01 -0.78 -32.29
C GLY A 190 1.33 -0.22 -32.80
N LEU A 191 2.02 0.54 -31.94
CA LEU A 191 3.30 1.21 -32.28
C LEU A 191 4.53 0.35 -32.05
N LYS A 192 4.38 -0.84 -31.44
CA LYS A 192 5.46 -1.83 -31.19
C LYS A 192 6.64 -1.25 -30.40
N MET A 193 6.36 -0.35 -29.45
CA MET A 193 7.41 0.30 -28.63
C MET A 193 8.03 -0.61 -27.55
N GLY A 194 7.59 -1.87 -27.46
CA GLY A 194 8.14 -2.85 -26.49
C GLY A 194 7.97 -2.39 -25.03
N VAL A 195 9.00 -2.63 -24.22
CA VAL A 195 8.99 -2.27 -22.77
C VAL A 195 8.87 -0.77 -22.53
N ALA A 196 9.38 0.07 -23.44
CA ALA A 196 9.24 1.52 -23.32
C ALA A 196 7.78 1.95 -23.46
N GLY A 197 7.01 1.29 -24.35
CA GLY A 197 5.59 1.52 -24.52
C GLY A 197 4.80 1.24 -23.25
N ALA A 198 5.04 0.10 -22.59
CA ALA A 198 4.40 -0.27 -21.34
C ALA A 198 4.74 0.71 -20.20
N ALA A 199 6.01 1.07 -20.03
CA ALA A 199 6.40 2.07 -19.06
C ALA A 199 5.74 3.43 -19.32
N LEU A 200 5.67 3.86 -20.59
CA LEU A 200 5.06 5.13 -20.99
C LEU A 200 3.53 5.12 -20.76
N ALA A 201 2.84 4.00 -21.05
CA ALA A 201 1.42 3.84 -20.75
C ALA A 201 1.14 4.01 -19.25
N THR A 202 1.99 3.44 -18.40
CA THR A 202 1.92 3.61 -16.95
C THR A 202 2.13 5.09 -16.56
N VAL A 203 3.13 5.75 -17.11
CA VAL A 203 3.40 7.19 -16.83
C VAL A 203 2.22 8.06 -17.25
N ILE A 204 1.68 7.86 -18.46
CA ILE A 204 0.51 8.62 -18.95
C ILE A 204 -0.68 8.44 -18.02
N SER A 205 -0.97 7.20 -17.59
CA SER A 205 -2.08 6.93 -16.68
C SER A 205 -1.90 7.58 -15.31
N GLN A 206 -0.67 7.61 -14.77
CA GLN A 206 -0.33 8.32 -13.53
C GLN A 206 -0.51 9.83 -13.67
N VAL A 207 -0.08 10.41 -14.79
CA VAL A 207 -0.29 11.85 -15.09
C VAL A 207 -1.79 12.17 -15.16
N VAL A 208 -2.58 11.34 -15.83
CA VAL A 208 -4.04 11.54 -15.92
C VAL A 208 -4.67 11.51 -14.53
N SER A 209 -4.32 10.54 -13.67
CA SER A 209 -4.87 10.46 -12.32
C SER A 209 -4.47 11.65 -11.44
N ALA A 210 -3.20 12.08 -11.50
CA ALA A 210 -2.72 13.25 -10.77
C ALA A 210 -3.42 14.54 -11.25
N VAL A 211 -3.50 14.77 -12.56
CA VAL A 211 -4.19 15.95 -13.11
C VAL A 211 -5.67 15.97 -12.73
N MET A 212 -6.34 14.82 -12.75
CA MET A 212 -7.74 14.74 -12.31
C MET A 212 -7.91 15.17 -10.84
N LEU A 213 -7.07 14.68 -9.93
CA LEU A 213 -7.15 15.05 -8.52
C LEU A 213 -6.69 16.49 -8.27
N LEU A 214 -5.68 16.97 -9.00
CA LEU A 214 -5.27 18.37 -8.97
C LEU A 214 -6.43 19.30 -9.32
N VAL A 215 -7.15 19.02 -10.40
CA VAL A 215 -8.34 19.80 -10.80
C VAL A 215 -9.43 19.75 -9.73
N VAL A 216 -9.60 18.61 -9.07
CA VAL A 216 -10.53 18.49 -7.94
C VAL A 216 -10.12 19.41 -6.79
N LEU A 217 -8.84 19.42 -6.39
CA LEU A 217 -8.34 20.26 -5.31
C LEU A 217 -8.38 21.75 -5.64
N LEU A 218 -8.09 22.15 -6.88
CA LEU A 218 -8.19 23.53 -7.36
C LEU A 218 -9.65 24.05 -7.35
N ARG A 219 -10.63 23.14 -7.54
CA ARG A 219 -12.06 23.47 -7.57
C ARG A 219 -12.79 23.22 -6.25
N GLU A 220 -12.08 22.77 -5.21
CA GLU A 220 -12.70 22.54 -3.90
C GLU A 220 -13.21 23.86 -3.32
N LYS A 221 -14.45 23.84 -2.78
CA LYS A 221 -15.12 25.09 -2.35
C LYS A 221 -14.67 25.58 -0.97
N GLU A 222 -14.42 24.66 -0.06
CA GLU A 222 -14.13 25.02 1.33
C GLU A 222 -12.65 25.27 1.58
N ASN A 223 -11.78 24.50 0.94
CA ASN A 223 -10.33 24.57 1.08
C ASN A 223 -9.67 24.38 -0.28
N PRO A 224 -9.76 25.36 -1.19
CA PRO A 224 -9.17 25.24 -2.52
C PRO A 224 -7.63 25.22 -2.43
N LEU A 225 -7.01 24.45 -3.31
CA LEU A 225 -5.58 24.57 -3.56
C LEU A 225 -5.33 25.86 -4.37
N GLU A 226 -4.55 26.76 -3.83
CA GLU A 226 -4.14 27.98 -4.54
C GLU A 226 -2.68 27.83 -4.98
N LEU A 227 -2.43 27.91 -6.28
CA LEU A 227 -1.06 27.76 -6.81
C LEU A 227 -0.11 28.87 -6.31
N SER A 228 -0.63 30.07 -6.07
CA SER A 228 0.12 31.17 -5.46
C SER A 228 0.46 30.94 -3.99
N GLY A 229 -0.26 30.05 -3.31
CA GLY A 229 -0.04 29.68 -1.91
C GLY A 229 0.92 28.51 -1.73
N LEU A 230 1.45 27.92 -2.80
CA LEU A 230 2.42 26.85 -2.71
C LEU A 230 3.67 27.29 -1.93
N GLY A 231 4.03 26.51 -0.94
CA GLY A 231 5.17 26.80 -0.07
C GLY A 231 5.28 25.75 1.04
N ILE A 232 6.43 25.74 1.66
CA ILE A 232 6.72 24.83 2.78
C ILE A 232 6.69 25.59 4.09
N GLN A 233 5.83 25.15 4.98
CA GLN A 233 5.87 25.57 6.37
C GLN A 233 6.77 24.61 7.18
N PRO A 234 7.93 25.07 7.74
CA PRO A 234 8.90 24.18 8.37
C PRO A 234 8.32 23.36 9.54
N LYS A 235 7.41 23.94 10.31
CA LYS A 235 6.75 23.25 11.43
C LYS A 235 5.86 22.10 10.94
N LEU A 236 5.10 22.29 9.86
CA LEU A 236 4.26 21.26 9.26
C LEU A 236 5.09 20.22 8.55
N LEU A 237 6.10 20.63 7.79
CA LEU A 237 7.05 19.71 7.15
C LEU A 237 7.64 18.73 8.16
N ARG A 238 8.17 19.26 9.31
CA ARG A 238 8.72 18.40 10.36
C ARG A 238 7.68 17.39 10.90
N ARG A 239 6.42 17.82 11.09
CA ARG A 239 5.35 16.92 11.55
C ARG A 239 4.98 15.88 10.49
N ILE A 240 4.87 16.27 9.22
CA ILE A 240 4.60 15.36 8.10
C ILE A 240 5.70 14.31 7.98
N LEU A 241 6.98 14.73 8.02
CA LEU A 241 8.12 13.83 7.95
C LEU A 241 8.22 12.91 9.18
N ALA A 242 7.90 13.40 10.37
CA ALA A 242 7.92 12.60 11.59
C ALA A 242 6.91 11.44 11.57
N ILE A 243 5.83 11.55 10.77
CA ILE A 243 4.85 10.48 10.57
C ILE A 243 5.18 9.69 9.29
N GLY A 244 5.46 10.39 8.20
CA GLY A 244 5.59 9.80 6.88
C GLY A 244 6.87 8.99 6.69
N VAL A 245 8.01 9.48 7.18
CA VAL A 245 9.30 8.76 7.03
C VAL A 245 9.28 7.41 7.75
N PRO A 246 8.88 7.31 9.04
CA PRO A 246 8.76 6.01 9.68
C PRO A 246 7.78 5.07 8.98
N ALA A 247 6.62 5.58 8.52
CA ALA A 247 5.65 4.78 7.78
C ALA A 247 6.21 4.26 6.45
N GLY A 248 6.93 5.09 5.71
CA GLY A 248 7.60 4.70 4.48
C GLY A 248 8.71 3.67 4.72
N LEU A 249 9.54 3.90 5.74
CA LEU A 249 10.60 2.96 6.13
C LEU A 249 10.02 1.60 6.54
N GLN A 250 8.88 1.58 7.23
CA GLN A 250 8.18 0.34 7.59
C GLN A 250 7.83 -0.48 6.35
N LEU A 251 7.28 0.16 5.29
CA LEU A 251 6.92 -0.54 4.04
C LEU A 251 8.17 -1.09 3.34
N VAL A 252 9.23 -0.29 3.25
CA VAL A 252 10.51 -0.74 2.69
C VAL A 252 11.08 -1.94 3.45
N MET A 253 11.09 -1.90 4.78
CA MET A 253 11.58 -3.00 5.62
C MET A 253 10.73 -4.26 5.47
N PHE A 254 9.41 -4.09 5.27
CA PHE A 254 8.50 -5.19 5.03
C PHE A 254 8.80 -5.88 3.68
N ASP A 255 9.04 -5.10 2.61
CA ASP A 255 9.40 -5.61 1.29
C ASP A 255 10.76 -6.31 1.29
N LEU A 256 11.75 -5.75 1.99
CA LEU A 256 13.07 -6.40 2.16
C LEU A 256 12.93 -7.74 2.90
N SER A 257 12.12 -7.79 3.97
CA SER A 257 11.86 -9.03 4.70
C SER A 257 11.21 -10.09 3.81
N ASN A 258 10.22 -9.70 2.99
CA ASN A 258 9.57 -10.60 2.05
C ASN A 258 10.53 -11.11 0.97
N THR A 259 11.45 -10.27 0.49
CA THR A 259 12.49 -10.66 -0.47
C THR A 259 13.43 -11.74 0.12
N LEU A 260 13.81 -11.62 1.40
CA LEU A 260 14.62 -12.64 2.07
C LEU A 260 13.85 -13.95 2.24
N ILE A 261 12.55 -13.89 2.54
CA ILE A 261 11.71 -15.10 2.59
C ILE A 261 11.65 -15.75 1.20
N GLN A 262 11.48 -14.98 0.14
CA GLN A 262 11.47 -15.50 -1.23
C GLN A 262 12.76 -16.24 -1.57
N SER A 263 13.91 -15.73 -1.12
CA SER A 263 15.18 -16.44 -1.26
C SER A 263 15.17 -17.80 -0.54
N GLY A 264 14.59 -17.84 0.66
CA GLY A 264 14.37 -19.10 1.39
C GLY A 264 13.47 -20.09 0.64
N ILE A 265 12.37 -19.60 0.04
CA ILE A 265 11.45 -20.42 -0.76
C ILE A 265 12.15 -21.02 -1.98
N ASN A 266 12.99 -20.25 -2.64
CA ASN A 266 13.71 -20.67 -3.83
C ASN A 266 14.63 -21.88 -3.55
N SER A 267 15.12 -22.04 -2.31
CA SER A 267 15.96 -23.18 -1.92
C SER A 267 15.21 -24.52 -1.86
N PHE A 268 13.86 -24.51 -1.88
CA PHE A 268 13.03 -25.72 -1.84
C PHE A 268 12.66 -26.27 -3.23
N GLY A 269 13.13 -25.63 -4.32
CA GLY A 269 12.92 -26.08 -5.67
C GLY A 269 11.66 -25.55 -6.36
N SER A 270 11.52 -25.88 -7.65
CA SER A 270 10.54 -25.27 -8.57
C SER A 270 9.08 -25.53 -8.17
N THR A 271 8.76 -26.72 -7.65
CA THR A 271 7.39 -27.06 -7.22
C THR A 271 6.94 -26.15 -6.07
N VAL A 272 7.81 -25.93 -5.07
CA VAL A 272 7.48 -25.04 -3.93
C VAL A 272 7.40 -23.60 -4.41
N MET A 273 8.27 -23.14 -5.29
CA MET A 273 8.23 -21.81 -5.88
C MET A 273 6.92 -21.56 -6.63
N ALA A 274 6.47 -22.51 -7.46
CA ALA A 274 5.20 -22.42 -8.19
C ALA A 274 4.00 -22.39 -7.23
N SER A 275 4.00 -23.27 -6.22
CA SER A 275 2.97 -23.32 -5.18
C SER A 275 2.90 -22.04 -4.37
N TRP A 276 4.05 -21.47 -4.00
CA TRP A 276 4.14 -20.19 -3.30
C TRP A 276 3.59 -19.04 -4.14
N THR A 277 3.92 -19.03 -5.44
CA THR A 277 3.41 -18.01 -6.37
C THR A 277 1.88 -18.07 -6.47
N ALA A 278 1.30 -19.25 -6.59
CA ALA A 278 -0.15 -19.43 -6.62
C ALA A 278 -0.80 -19.00 -5.29
N TYR A 279 -0.19 -19.36 -4.15
CA TYR A 279 -0.63 -18.91 -2.84
C TYR A 279 -0.60 -17.38 -2.73
N THR A 280 0.51 -16.71 -3.04
CA THR A 280 0.64 -15.26 -2.88
C THR A 280 -0.33 -14.48 -3.78
N LYS A 281 -0.62 -14.97 -4.99
CA LYS A 281 -1.66 -14.40 -5.86
C LYS A 281 -3.05 -14.50 -5.26
N THR A 282 -3.35 -15.62 -4.60
CA THR A 282 -4.64 -15.81 -3.91
C THR A 282 -4.72 -14.94 -2.66
N ASP A 283 -3.64 -14.87 -1.86
CA ASP A 283 -3.58 -14.12 -0.61
C ASP A 283 -3.59 -12.59 -0.81
N ALA A 284 -3.29 -12.11 -2.04
CA ALA A 284 -3.35 -10.69 -2.37
C ALA A 284 -4.70 -10.05 -2.02
N LEU A 285 -5.82 -10.78 -2.13
CA LEU A 285 -7.14 -10.29 -1.72
C LEU A 285 -7.19 -10.00 -0.21
N THR A 286 -6.61 -10.86 0.62
CA THR A 286 -6.53 -10.67 2.08
C THR A 286 -5.78 -9.38 2.42
N TRP A 287 -4.64 -9.14 1.75
CA TRP A 287 -3.84 -7.94 1.95
C TRP A 287 -4.52 -6.65 1.46
N MET A 288 -5.26 -6.71 0.36
CA MET A 288 -6.06 -5.58 -0.13
C MET A 288 -7.15 -5.19 0.88
N VAL A 289 -7.85 -6.17 1.43
CA VAL A 289 -8.88 -5.95 2.47
C VAL A 289 -8.25 -5.38 3.75
N SER A 290 -7.13 -5.94 4.19
CA SER A 290 -6.39 -5.49 5.38
C SER A 290 -5.94 -4.04 5.24
N GLY A 291 -5.30 -3.70 4.13
CA GLY A 291 -4.83 -2.34 3.85
C GLY A 291 -5.97 -1.31 3.75
N ALA A 292 -7.11 -1.71 3.16
CA ALA A 292 -8.28 -0.83 3.09
C ALA A 292 -8.83 -0.48 4.49
N PHE A 293 -8.89 -1.44 5.41
CA PHE A 293 -9.24 -1.17 6.82
C PHE A 293 -8.20 -0.30 7.51
N GLY A 294 -6.90 -0.54 7.28
CA GLY A 294 -5.79 0.25 7.84
C GLY A 294 -5.85 1.73 7.45
N VAL A 295 -6.10 2.01 6.17
CA VAL A 295 -6.26 3.39 5.68
C VAL A 295 -7.54 4.02 6.23
N ALA A 296 -8.66 3.29 6.25
CA ALA A 296 -9.93 3.79 6.76
C ALA A 296 -9.84 4.17 8.23
N ILE A 297 -9.27 3.30 9.09
CA ILE A 297 -9.15 3.58 10.53
C ILE A 297 -8.19 4.74 10.79
N THR A 298 -7.08 4.86 10.04
CA THR A 298 -6.12 5.96 10.19
C THR A 298 -6.79 7.31 9.97
N THR A 299 -7.58 7.44 8.90
CA THR A 299 -8.32 8.68 8.59
C THR A 299 -9.42 8.95 9.62
N PHE A 300 -10.18 7.93 9.99
CA PHE A 300 -11.27 8.03 10.95
C PHE A 300 -10.76 8.48 12.32
N VAL A 301 -9.70 7.84 12.80
CA VAL A 301 -9.04 8.22 14.07
C VAL A 301 -8.45 9.61 13.97
N GLY A 302 -7.77 9.96 12.86
CA GLY A 302 -7.17 11.28 12.68
C GLY A 302 -8.20 12.41 12.84
N GLN A 303 -9.35 12.33 12.16
CA GLN A 303 -10.40 13.34 12.28
C GLN A 303 -11.04 13.39 13.69
N ASN A 304 -11.40 12.24 14.25
CA ASN A 304 -12.04 12.19 15.57
C ASN A 304 -11.06 12.61 16.69
N TYR A 305 -9.78 12.29 16.57
CA TYR A 305 -8.75 12.75 17.51
C TYR A 305 -8.55 14.26 17.44
N GLY A 306 -8.50 14.83 16.22
CA GLY A 306 -8.43 16.27 16.01
C GLY A 306 -9.65 17.01 16.54
N ALA A 307 -10.84 16.40 16.46
CA ALA A 307 -12.10 16.91 17.01
C ALA A 307 -12.25 16.70 18.53
N HIS A 308 -11.23 16.16 19.22
CA HIS A 308 -11.29 15.78 20.64
C HIS A 308 -12.43 14.78 20.98
N ARG A 309 -12.89 13.98 20.00
CA ARG A 309 -13.95 12.96 20.19
C ARG A 309 -13.33 11.61 20.54
N TYR A 310 -12.65 11.53 21.67
CA TYR A 310 -11.90 10.35 22.12
C TYR A 310 -12.79 9.12 22.38
N ASP A 311 -14.04 9.33 22.76
CA ASP A 311 -15.09 8.32 22.86
C ASP A 311 -15.29 7.61 21.50
N ARG A 312 -15.38 8.39 20.42
CA ARG A 312 -15.53 7.84 19.06
C ARG A 312 -14.28 7.16 18.56
N VAL A 313 -13.08 7.65 18.92
CA VAL A 313 -11.81 6.96 18.62
C VAL A 313 -11.84 5.56 19.23
N ARG A 314 -12.17 5.41 20.53
CA ARG A 314 -12.23 4.09 21.19
C ARG A 314 -13.27 3.17 20.56
N GLN A 315 -14.45 3.71 20.25
CA GLN A 315 -15.53 2.95 19.63
C GLN A 315 -15.16 2.52 18.20
N SER A 316 -14.52 3.40 17.41
CA SER A 316 -14.11 3.08 16.05
C SER A 316 -13.07 1.97 16.00
N VAL A 317 -12.12 1.95 16.94
CA VAL A 317 -11.14 0.87 17.05
C VAL A 317 -11.83 -0.47 17.29
N ARG A 318 -12.78 -0.55 18.23
CA ARG A 318 -13.51 -1.80 18.52
C ARG A 318 -14.35 -2.27 17.33
N VAL A 319 -15.07 -1.34 16.69
CA VAL A 319 -15.92 -1.64 15.53
C VAL A 319 -15.06 -2.09 14.35
N CYS A 320 -13.96 -1.37 14.06
CA CYS A 320 -13.08 -1.70 12.96
C CYS A 320 -12.36 -3.03 13.18
N LEU A 321 -11.92 -3.35 14.43
CA LEU A 321 -11.38 -4.66 14.79
C LEU A 321 -12.39 -5.78 14.55
N ALA A 322 -13.63 -5.63 15.02
CA ALA A 322 -14.66 -6.65 14.83
C ALA A 322 -14.96 -6.88 13.35
N MET A 323 -15.10 -5.78 12.56
CA MET A 323 -15.36 -5.87 11.12
C MET A 323 -14.20 -6.49 10.36
N SER A 324 -12.96 -6.05 10.62
CA SER A 324 -11.78 -6.54 9.92
C SER A 324 -11.47 -8.01 10.25
N ILE A 325 -11.52 -8.38 11.52
CA ILE A 325 -11.35 -9.79 11.96
C ILE A 325 -12.46 -10.67 11.36
N GLY A 326 -13.72 -10.22 11.38
CA GLY A 326 -14.84 -10.95 10.79
C GLY A 326 -14.67 -11.13 9.29
N THR A 327 -14.37 -10.06 8.56
CA THR A 327 -14.21 -10.11 7.10
C THR A 327 -13.02 -10.99 6.69
N VAL A 328 -11.85 -10.76 7.29
CA VAL A 328 -10.65 -11.56 6.98
C VAL A 328 -10.80 -13.00 7.48
N GLY A 329 -11.48 -13.21 8.60
CA GLY A 329 -11.79 -14.56 9.10
C GLY A 329 -12.65 -15.36 8.12
N VAL A 330 -13.69 -14.74 7.54
CA VAL A 330 -14.50 -15.37 6.49
C VAL A 330 -13.69 -15.67 5.23
N ILE A 331 -12.88 -14.71 4.76
CA ILE A 331 -11.99 -14.90 3.61
C ILE A 331 -11.02 -16.07 3.89
N SER A 332 -10.38 -16.08 5.05
CA SER A 332 -9.45 -17.14 5.47
C SER A 332 -10.11 -18.52 5.54
N LEU A 333 -11.34 -18.58 6.05
CA LEU A 333 -12.11 -19.81 6.10
C LEU A 333 -12.40 -20.31 4.69
N LEU A 334 -12.92 -19.46 3.81
CA LEU A 334 -13.20 -19.81 2.42
C LEU A 334 -11.93 -20.25 1.68
N MET A 335 -10.83 -19.52 1.80
CA MET A 335 -9.56 -19.90 1.20
C MET A 335 -9.05 -21.25 1.72
N THR A 336 -9.19 -21.51 3.02
CA THR A 336 -8.75 -22.78 3.63
C THR A 336 -9.63 -23.96 3.19
N VAL A 337 -10.96 -23.78 3.15
CA VAL A 337 -11.90 -24.84 2.73
C VAL A 337 -11.74 -25.15 1.24
N PHE A 338 -11.72 -24.12 0.40
CA PHE A 338 -11.67 -24.26 -1.05
C PHE A 338 -10.26 -24.24 -1.65
N ARG A 339 -9.19 -24.38 -0.83
CA ARG A 339 -7.79 -24.22 -1.22
C ARG A 339 -7.38 -24.96 -2.48
N ARG A 340 -7.82 -26.24 -2.64
CA ARG A 340 -7.50 -27.04 -3.84
C ARG A 340 -8.20 -26.52 -5.09
N VAL A 341 -9.46 -26.13 -4.97
CA VAL A 341 -10.24 -25.56 -6.08
C VAL A 341 -9.62 -24.23 -6.53
N ILE A 342 -9.29 -23.36 -5.58
CA ILE A 342 -8.66 -22.06 -5.86
C ILE A 342 -7.30 -22.26 -6.55
N LEU A 343 -6.46 -23.14 -6.03
CA LEU A 343 -5.15 -23.42 -6.63
C LEU A 343 -5.28 -24.08 -8.01
N GLY A 344 -6.31 -24.92 -8.23
CA GLY A 344 -6.63 -25.53 -9.51
C GLY A 344 -6.96 -24.53 -10.63
N VAL A 345 -7.30 -23.27 -10.28
CA VAL A 345 -7.47 -22.19 -11.27
C VAL A 345 -6.12 -21.76 -11.88
N TYR A 346 -5.02 -21.90 -11.13
CA TYR A 346 -3.68 -21.45 -11.54
C TYR A 346 -2.90 -22.55 -12.25
N THR A 347 -3.12 -23.82 -11.90
CA THR A 347 -2.32 -24.95 -12.42
C THR A 347 -3.12 -26.25 -12.39
N THR A 348 -2.76 -27.17 -13.29
CA THR A 348 -3.27 -28.54 -13.30
C THR A 348 -2.29 -29.54 -12.68
N ASP A 349 -1.10 -29.10 -12.29
CA ASP A 349 -0.10 -29.95 -11.65
C ASP A 349 -0.50 -30.26 -10.21
N THR A 350 -0.81 -31.53 -9.96
CA THR A 350 -1.26 -32.02 -8.65
C THR A 350 -0.24 -31.80 -7.56
N SER A 351 1.07 -31.89 -7.86
CA SER A 351 2.14 -31.68 -6.87
C SER A 351 2.20 -30.24 -6.40
N VAL A 352 1.99 -29.29 -7.31
CA VAL A 352 1.90 -27.84 -7.03
C VAL A 352 0.63 -27.53 -6.23
N ILE A 353 -0.52 -28.14 -6.58
CA ILE A 353 -1.79 -27.95 -5.87
C ILE A 353 -1.67 -28.46 -4.42
N GLU A 354 -1.16 -29.66 -4.20
CA GLU A 354 -1.05 -30.24 -2.84
C GLU A 354 -0.05 -29.46 -1.97
N THR A 355 1.10 -29.09 -2.54
CA THR A 355 2.08 -28.24 -1.82
C THR A 355 1.50 -26.85 -1.49
N GLY A 356 0.79 -26.23 -2.44
CA GLY A 356 0.10 -24.97 -2.21
C GLY A 356 -1.03 -25.07 -1.19
N ALA A 357 -1.81 -26.18 -1.22
CA ALA A 357 -2.85 -26.45 -0.25
C ALA A 357 -2.28 -26.64 1.17
N TYR A 358 -1.11 -27.26 1.28
CA TYR A 358 -0.38 -27.33 2.54
C TYR A 358 0.03 -25.94 3.05
N ILE A 359 0.64 -25.11 2.20
CA ILE A 359 1.04 -23.72 2.53
C ILE A 359 -0.17 -22.93 3.04
N ILE A 360 -1.29 -22.97 2.31
CA ILE A 360 -2.54 -22.29 2.69
C ILE A 360 -3.04 -22.81 4.04
N SER A 361 -3.00 -24.12 4.30
CA SER A 361 -3.48 -24.70 5.56
C SER A 361 -2.67 -24.29 6.79
N VAL A 362 -1.39 -23.93 6.62
CA VAL A 362 -0.51 -23.49 7.71
C VAL A 362 -0.62 -21.99 7.95
N ILE A 363 -0.68 -21.17 6.89
CA ILE A 363 -0.58 -19.70 7.01
C ILE A 363 -1.95 -19.04 7.15
N VAL A 364 -2.88 -19.36 6.25
CA VAL A 364 -4.13 -18.59 6.05
C VAL A 364 -5.07 -18.64 7.26
N PRO A 365 -5.22 -19.74 8.04
CA PRO A 365 -6.07 -19.74 9.24
C PRO A 365 -5.70 -18.67 10.26
N PHE A 366 -4.45 -18.21 10.24
CA PHE A 366 -3.95 -17.17 11.14
C PHE A 366 -4.00 -15.75 10.56
N ALA A 367 -4.44 -15.54 9.32
CA ALA A 367 -4.44 -14.21 8.69
C ALA A 367 -5.25 -13.18 9.49
N ALA A 368 -6.36 -13.60 10.12
CA ALA A 368 -7.16 -12.73 10.98
C ALA A 368 -6.38 -12.20 12.20
N THR A 369 -5.31 -12.89 12.65
CA THR A 369 -4.47 -12.42 13.76
C THR A 369 -3.60 -11.22 13.39
N PHE A 370 -3.45 -10.91 12.10
CA PHE A 370 -2.78 -9.70 11.63
C PHE A 370 -3.67 -8.46 11.71
N MET A 371 -5.00 -8.60 11.80
CA MET A 371 -5.90 -7.45 11.85
C MET A 371 -5.68 -6.52 13.04
N PRO A 372 -5.44 -7.00 14.28
CA PRO A 372 -5.02 -6.14 15.38
C PRO A 372 -3.77 -5.32 15.06
N VAL A 373 -2.79 -5.88 14.35
CA VAL A 373 -1.56 -5.16 13.94
C VAL A 373 -1.93 -3.96 13.07
N GLU A 374 -2.71 -4.17 12.02
CA GLU A 374 -3.10 -3.13 11.06
C GLU A 374 -3.98 -2.05 11.70
N ILE A 375 -4.96 -2.45 12.50
CA ILE A 375 -5.91 -1.51 13.13
C ILE A 375 -5.24 -0.67 14.23
N PHE A 376 -4.41 -1.27 15.09
CA PHE A 376 -3.71 -0.52 16.12
C PHE A 376 -2.60 0.36 15.53
N ALA A 377 -1.87 -0.12 14.52
CA ALA A 377 -0.90 0.71 13.80
C ALA A 377 -1.58 1.92 13.14
N GLY A 378 -2.71 1.71 12.44
CA GLY A 378 -3.51 2.78 11.86
C GLY A 378 -4.04 3.75 12.91
N THR A 379 -4.49 3.25 14.05
CA THR A 379 -4.95 4.06 15.20
C THR A 379 -3.83 4.95 15.73
N MET A 380 -2.66 4.38 16.02
CA MET A 380 -1.51 5.13 16.53
C MET A 380 -1.05 6.19 15.53
N ARG A 381 -0.97 5.84 14.24
CA ARG A 381 -0.67 6.80 13.16
C ARG A 381 -1.70 7.93 13.11
N GLY A 382 -3.00 7.62 13.16
CA GLY A 382 -4.08 8.60 13.20
C GLY A 382 -4.00 9.57 14.38
N MET A 383 -3.49 9.10 15.53
CA MET A 383 -3.19 9.94 16.70
C MET A 383 -1.87 10.74 16.57
N GLY A 384 -1.11 10.55 15.48
CA GLY A 384 0.14 11.27 15.20
C GLY A 384 1.41 10.54 15.66
N ASP A 385 1.32 9.30 16.13
CA ASP A 385 2.49 8.48 16.51
C ASP A 385 2.72 7.40 15.47
N SER A 386 3.70 7.61 14.60
CA SER A 386 4.11 6.63 13.57
C SER A 386 5.37 5.87 13.97
N MET A 387 6.18 6.41 14.89
CA MET A 387 7.44 5.78 15.30
C MET A 387 7.23 4.46 16.04
N ARG A 388 6.28 4.43 16.99
CA ARG A 388 6.00 3.20 17.77
C ARG A 388 5.47 2.07 16.90
N PRO A 389 4.41 2.24 16.07
CA PRO A 389 3.96 1.17 15.19
C PRO A 389 5.04 0.70 14.22
N THR A 390 5.86 1.61 13.67
CA THR A 390 6.99 1.25 12.82
C THR A 390 8.00 0.37 13.58
N ALA A 391 8.44 0.80 14.76
CA ALA A 391 9.39 0.04 15.58
C ALA A 391 8.84 -1.35 15.94
N ILE A 392 7.57 -1.43 16.36
CA ILE A 392 6.92 -2.71 16.71
C ILE A 392 6.92 -3.65 15.51
N ILE A 393 6.49 -3.18 14.32
CA ILE A 393 6.42 -4.03 13.12
C ILE A 393 7.82 -4.42 12.65
N CYS A 394 8.76 -3.48 12.57
CA CYS A 394 10.13 -3.79 12.15
C CYS A 394 10.80 -4.82 13.08
N LEU A 395 10.64 -4.68 14.38
CA LEU A 395 11.23 -5.63 15.33
C LEU A 395 10.49 -6.97 15.34
N SER A 396 9.16 -6.96 15.52
CA SER A 396 8.38 -8.19 15.72
C SER A 396 8.13 -8.97 14.42
N VAL A 397 8.11 -8.30 13.26
CA VAL A 397 7.90 -8.98 11.98
C VAL A 397 9.20 -9.10 11.21
N CYS A 398 9.86 -7.99 10.86
CA CYS A 398 11.00 -8.05 9.94
C CYS A 398 12.21 -8.71 10.58
N VAL A 399 12.65 -8.23 11.76
CA VAL A 399 13.84 -8.78 12.43
C VAL A 399 13.63 -10.23 12.85
N VAL A 400 12.49 -10.55 13.49
CA VAL A 400 12.19 -11.92 13.91
C VAL A 400 12.12 -12.89 12.73
N ARG A 401 11.54 -12.49 11.59
CA ARG A 401 11.51 -13.31 10.37
C ARG A 401 12.91 -13.59 9.84
N VAL A 402 13.75 -12.56 9.75
CA VAL A 402 15.13 -12.71 9.26
C VAL A 402 15.90 -13.67 10.18
N LEU A 403 15.83 -13.47 11.50
CA LEU A 403 16.47 -14.35 12.47
C LEU A 403 15.93 -15.79 12.37
N TRP A 404 14.63 -15.97 12.20
CA TRP A 404 14.01 -17.28 12.06
C TRP A 404 14.49 -18.01 10.79
N ILE A 405 14.59 -17.30 9.67
CA ILE A 405 15.11 -17.88 8.43
C ILE A 405 16.57 -18.30 8.60
N MET A 406 17.39 -17.42 9.17
CA MET A 406 18.83 -17.66 9.34
C MET A 406 19.14 -18.77 10.37
N THR A 407 18.24 -19.05 11.29
CA THR A 407 18.42 -20.05 12.35
C THR A 407 17.57 -21.31 12.12
N ALA A 408 16.26 -21.23 12.33
CA ALA A 408 15.36 -22.37 12.32
C ALA A 408 15.20 -22.99 10.92
N VAL A 409 14.96 -22.15 9.88
CA VAL A 409 14.79 -22.66 8.51
C VAL A 409 16.11 -23.24 8.00
N LYS A 410 17.24 -22.59 8.27
CA LYS A 410 18.57 -23.10 7.88
C LYS A 410 18.91 -24.40 8.59
N LYS A 411 18.53 -24.57 9.87
CA LYS A 411 18.82 -25.78 10.66
C LYS A 411 17.96 -26.96 10.28
N TYR A 412 16.66 -26.77 10.14
CA TYR A 412 15.69 -27.86 9.91
C TYR A 412 15.31 -28.07 8.45
N HIS A 413 15.51 -27.09 7.59
CA HIS A 413 15.24 -27.07 6.14
C HIS A 413 13.90 -27.74 5.75
N THR A 414 12.80 -27.35 6.41
CA THR A 414 11.46 -27.86 6.14
C THR A 414 10.53 -26.73 5.72
N LEU A 415 9.62 -27.03 4.79
CA LEU A 415 8.61 -26.07 4.34
C LEU A 415 7.73 -25.59 5.50
N LEU A 416 7.46 -26.46 6.49
CA LEU A 416 6.73 -26.10 7.71
C LEU A 416 7.42 -24.95 8.47
N MET A 417 8.74 -25.05 8.72
CA MET A 417 9.49 -24.01 9.42
C MET A 417 9.44 -22.67 8.69
N LEU A 418 9.42 -22.70 7.36
CA LEU A 418 9.30 -21.50 6.55
C LEU A 418 7.88 -20.91 6.66
N CYS A 419 6.84 -21.72 6.57
CA CYS A 419 5.44 -21.27 6.63
C CYS A 419 5.07 -20.75 8.05
N VAL A 420 5.50 -21.41 9.13
CA VAL A 420 5.17 -21.05 10.52
C VAL A 420 5.73 -19.67 10.91
N CYS A 421 6.74 -19.16 10.22
CA CYS A 421 7.27 -17.84 10.52
C CYS A 421 6.21 -16.71 10.35
N TYR A 422 5.23 -16.88 9.48
CA TYR A 422 4.14 -15.91 9.28
C TYR A 422 3.19 -15.84 10.47
N PRO A 423 2.49 -16.94 10.82
CA PRO A 423 1.60 -16.96 12.00
C PRO A 423 2.30 -16.53 13.28
N MET A 424 3.52 -17.03 13.51
CA MET A 424 4.30 -16.71 14.70
C MET A 424 4.56 -15.20 14.83
N THR A 425 5.03 -14.57 13.74
CA THR A 425 5.33 -13.13 13.77
C THR A 425 4.06 -12.28 13.83
N TRP A 426 2.96 -12.69 13.22
CA TRP A 426 1.68 -11.99 13.29
C TRP A 426 1.10 -12.02 14.71
N VAL A 427 1.09 -13.18 15.35
CA VAL A 427 0.60 -13.33 16.74
C VAL A 427 1.49 -12.54 17.70
N LEU A 428 2.82 -12.65 17.58
CA LEU A 428 3.75 -11.89 18.41
C LEU A 428 3.51 -10.37 18.27
N CYS A 429 3.45 -9.90 17.04
CA CYS A 429 3.23 -8.49 16.74
C CYS A 429 1.87 -8.00 17.27
N ALA A 430 0.80 -8.80 17.10
CA ALA A 430 -0.53 -8.49 17.60
C ALA A 430 -0.53 -8.36 19.15
N ILE A 431 0.13 -9.27 19.85
CA ILE A 431 0.25 -9.21 21.33
C ILE A 431 0.95 -7.91 21.75
N VAL A 432 2.09 -7.57 21.10
CA VAL A 432 2.84 -6.34 21.41
C VAL A 432 1.98 -5.10 21.16
N PHE A 433 1.22 -5.07 20.06
CA PHE A 433 0.30 -3.96 19.75
C PHE A 433 -0.84 -3.84 20.76
N ILE A 434 -1.48 -4.97 21.13
CA ILE A 434 -2.55 -4.98 22.13
C ILE A 434 -2.04 -4.44 23.46
N VAL A 435 -0.89 -4.94 23.93
CA VAL A 435 -0.29 -4.48 25.20
C VAL A 435 0.07 -3.00 25.13
N THR A 436 0.69 -2.56 24.04
CA THR A 436 1.06 -1.14 23.84
C THR A 436 -0.17 -0.24 23.81
N TYR A 437 -1.22 -0.66 23.09
CA TYR A 437 -2.47 0.10 23.02
C TYR A 437 -3.13 0.21 24.41
N LEU A 438 -3.27 -0.88 25.11
CA LEU A 438 -3.92 -0.90 26.44
C LEU A 438 -3.14 -0.10 27.49
N ARG A 439 -1.80 -0.16 27.48
CA ARG A 439 -0.96 0.53 28.47
C ARG A 439 -0.68 2.00 28.17
N THR A 440 -0.62 2.38 26.89
CA THR A 440 -0.13 3.71 26.50
C THR A 440 -1.20 4.59 25.86
N PHE A 441 -2.01 4.04 24.97
CA PHE A 441 -2.94 4.83 24.16
C PHE A 441 -4.34 4.90 24.77
N ARG A 442 -4.87 3.78 25.27
CA ARG A 442 -6.17 3.75 25.90
C ARG A 442 -6.28 4.71 27.12
N PRO A 443 -5.33 4.76 28.05
CA PRO A 443 -5.39 5.70 29.17
C PRO A 443 -5.38 7.18 28.71
N ARG A 444 -4.65 7.51 27.65
CA ARG A 444 -4.66 8.88 27.09
C ARG A 444 -6.02 9.28 26.51
N LEU A 445 -6.80 8.31 26.03
CA LEU A 445 -8.14 8.55 25.52
C LEU A 445 -9.20 8.55 26.64
N GLU A 446 -8.84 8.11 27.86
CA GLU A 446 -9.72 8.07 29.04
C GLU A 446 -9.46 9.22 30.02
N ALA A 447 -8.24 9.81 29.96
CA ALA A 447 -7.81 10.87 30.90
C ALA A 447 -8.29 12.28 30.51
N VAL A 448 -9.00 12.43 29.42
CA VAL A 448 -9.54 13.68 28.86
C VAL A 448 -11.04 13.53 28.67
#